data_d98da048162f02b91554e1859106ed56
#
_entry.id   d98da048162f02b91554e1859106ed56
#
_cell.length_a   1.000
_cell.length_b   1.000
_cell.length_c   1.000
_cell.angle_alpha   90.00
_cell.angle_beta   90.00
_cell.angle_gamma   90.00
#
_symmetry.space_group_name_H-M   'P 1'
#
loop_
_entity.id
_entity.type
_entity.pdbx_description
1 polymer ?
#
loop_
_entity_poly.entity_id
_entity_poly.type
_entity_poly.pdbx_seq_one_letter_code
_entity_poly.pdbx_strand_id
1 'polypeptide(L)'
;KLNPHLRYSEKFPDAIPWEFKYYERDWGFCLSKNQFDALDRDARFRAVINVEFARDPELGLRIGHGVIHPEGGRVKSAGEIIIQAHSCHPMQANDDLAGVVSTIELAKRLAENPLPAGSMSVRFWFGPETIGTIAYLANNEDLIPNLQGGIFMEMTGNKNKLAWHHSRQHSHLLDRITKYILRDKEVDERDFAAAPANDERVINGPGVNVPCISINRFPYDEYHTTEDNLDIMDEEMLVDAADVAEEIIRIFATNYIPKRTFRGPVFLSGHGLWVDWRENWNLNRAIEKIMMRFEGEHSIFDIAEETGLDY
;
A
#
# COMPACT_ATOMS: atom_id res chain seq x y z
N LYS A 1 17.58 8.53 -39.59
CA LYS A 1 18.30 7.51 -38.82
C LYS A 1 17.32 6.93 -37.80
N LEU A 2 17.09 5.60 -37.79
CA LEU A 2 16.12 4.94 -36.95
C LEU A 2 16.63 4.73 -35.49
N ASN A 3 17.93 4.52 -35.30
CA ASN A 3 18.54 4.19 -34.01
C ASN A 3 18.10 5.04 -32.81
N PRO A 4 17.92 6.37 -32.91
CA PRO A 4 17.46 7.18 -31.75
C PRO A 4 16.05 6.85 -31.29
N HIS A 5 15.28 6.12 -32.10
CA HIS A 5 13.89 5.76 -31.84
C HIS A 5 13.70 4.28 -31.49
N LEU A 6 14.79 3.56 -31.27
CA LEU A 6 14.76 2.15 -30.86
C LEU A 6 15.19 2.01 -29.40
N ARG A 7 14.43 1.24 -28.63
CA ARG A 7 14.66 0.99 -27.21
C ARG A 7 14.79 -0.51 -26.98
N TYR A 8 15.78 -0.91 -26.20
CA TYR A 8 16.03 -2.31 -25.83
C TYR A 8 16.71 -2.37 -24.45
N SER A 9 16.63 -3.51 -23.79
CA SER A 9 17.32 -3.77 -22.53
C SER A 9 18.65 -4.49 -22.77
N GLU A 10 19.75 -3.94 -22.23
CA GLU A 10 21.03 -4.65 -22.20
C GLU A 10 21.02 -5.77 -21.13
N LYS A 11 20.26 -5.58 -20.06
CA LYS A 11 20.16 -6.50 -18.93
C LYS A 11 19.43 -7.79 -19.33
N PHE A 12 18.36 -7.65 -20.10
CA PHE A 12 17.52 -8.74 -20.59
C PHE A 12 17.49 -8.73 -22.13
N PRO A 13 18.47 -9.39 -22.80
CA PRO A 13 18.61 -9.31 -24.26
C PRO A 13 17.42 -9.87 -25.05
N ASP A 14 16.67 -10.78 -24.49
CA ASP A 14 15.48 -11.36 -25.11
C ASP A 14 14.19 -10.60 -24.79
N ALA A 15 14.21 -9.79 -23.73
CA ALA A 15 13.05 -9.01 -23.30
C ALA A 15 12.84 -7.77 -24.16
N ILE A 16 11.59 -7.41 -24.33
CA ILE A 16 11.17 -6.14 -24.90
C ILE A 16 10.88 -5.17 -23.73
N PRO A 17 11.62 -4.07 -23.60
CA PRO A 17 11.35 -3.09 -22.57
C PRO A 17 10.08 -2.29 -22.90
N TRP A 18 9.48 -1.72 -21.89
CA TRP A 18 8.42 -0.74 -22.01
C TRP A 18 8.94 0.62 -21.56
N GLU A 19 8.85 1.63 -22.43
CA GLU A 19 9.26 3.01 -22.13
C GLU A 19 8.09 3.96 -22.33
N PHE A 20 8.02 4.96 -21.47
CA PHE A 20 7.04 6.02 -21.53
C PHE A 20 7.73 7.41 -21.57
N LYS A 21 7.03 8.40 -22.14
CA LYS A 21 7.45 9.78 -22.13
C LYS A 21 6.26 10.70 -21.82
N TYR A 22 6.31 11.36 -20.69
CA TYR A 22 5.20 12.19 -20.23
C TYR A 22 5.17 13.59 -20.86
N TYR A 23 6.33 14.20 -21.06
CA TYR A 23 6.42 15.63 -21.36
C TYR A 23 7.06 15.96 -22.72
N GLU A 24 7.56 14.97 -23.40
CA GLU A 24 8.22 15.12 -24.68
C GLU A 24 7.37 14.53 -25.80
N ARG A 25 7.31 15.23 -26.92
CA ARG A 25 6.75 14.68 -28.17
C ARG A 25 7.83 13.85 -28.83
N ASP A 26 7.79 12.56 -28.58
CA ASP A 26 8.70 11.60 -29.17
C ASP A 26 7.93 10.39 -29.68
N TRP A 27 8.59 9.54 -30.43
CA TRP A 27 8.09 8.26 -30.88
C TRP A 27 9.21 7.24 -30.90
N GLY A 28 8.86 5.98 -30.77
CA GLY A 28 9.85 4.92 -30.80
C GLY A 28 9.23 3.55 -30.90
N PHE A 29 10.08 2.55 -30.99
CA PHE A 29 9.73 1.16 -30.93
C PHE A 29 10.59 0.48 -29.89
N CYS A 30 9.98 -0.35 -29.08
CA CYS A 30 10.65 -1.26 -28.17
C CYS A 30 10.83 -2.62 -28.87
N LEU A 31 12.00 -3.22 -28.73
CA LEU A 31 12.34 -4.51 -29.30
C LEU A 31 13.37 -5.18 -28.40
N SER A 32 13.56 -6.49 -28.54
CA SER A 32 14.64 -7.15 -27.80
C SER A 32 16.01 -6.73 -28.33
N LYS A 33 17.04 -6.82 -27.47
CA LYS A 33 18.42 -6.56 -27.85
C LYS A 33 18.84 -7.46 -29.02
N ASN A 34 18.44 -8.72 -28.99
CA ASN A 34 18.73 -9.67 -30.03
C ASN A 34 18.09 -9.28 -31.37
N GLN A 35 16.85 -8.76 -31.36
CA GLN A 35 16.21 -8.21 -32.54
C GLN A 35 16.94 -6.95 -33.04
N PHE A 36 17.35 -6.06 -32.12
CA PHE A 36 18.10 -4.85 -32.46
C PHE A 36 19.44 -5.19 -33.15
N ASP A 37 20.18 -6.18 -32.61
CA ASP A 37 21.48 -6.58 -33.17
C ASP A 37 21.34 -7.26 -34.53
N ALA A 38 20.22 -7.93 -34.76
CA ALA A 38 19.92 -8.58 -36.04
C ALA A 38 19.46 -7.61 -37.16
N LEU A 39 19.22 -6.32 -36.83
CA LEU A 39 18.80 -5.35 -37.84
C LEU A 39 19.93 -5.08 -38.86
N ASP A 40 19.60 -5.19 -40.12
CA ASP A 40 20.49 -4.75 -41.21
C ASP A 40 20.66 -3.22 -41.17
N ARG A 41 21.86 -2.75 -40.85
CA ARG A 41 22.17 -1.33 -40.68
C ARG A 41 22.11 -0.54 -41.99
N ASP A 42 22.23 -1.21 -43.12
CA ASP A 42 22.18 -0.60 -44.45
C ASP A 42 20.79 -0.66 -45.08
N ALA A 43 19.88 -1.40 -44.48
CA ALA A 43 18.50 -1.48 -44.95
C ALA A 43 17.71 -0.18 -44.79
N ARG A 44 16.68 -0.04 -45.61
CA ARG A 44 15.66 0.98 -45.46
C ARG A 44 14.45 0.39 -44.76
N PHE A 45 14.05 1.03 -43.67
CA PHE A 45 12.90 0.62 -42.88
C PHE A 45 11.71 1.55 -43.16
N ARG A 46 10.52 0.98 -43.13
CA ARG A 46 9.24 1.70 -43.09
C ARG A 46 8.69 1.60 -41.67
N ALA A 47 8.62 2.73 -40.94
CA ALA A 47 7.94 2.81 -39.66
C ALA A 47 6.45 3.07 -39.90
N VAL A 48 5.60 2.30 -39.24
CA VAL A 48 4.13 2.50 -39.24
C VAL A 48 3.68 2.60 -37.80
N ILE A 49 3.12 3.76 -37.44
CA ILE A 49 2.54 4.02 -36.13
C ILE A 49 1.04 4.23 -36.34
N ASN A 50 0.24 3.33 -35.80
CA ASN A 50 -1.20 3.41 -35.85
C ASN A 50 -1.75 3.49 -34.42
N VAL A 51 -1.89 4.70 -33.91
CA VAL A 51 -2.35 5.02 -32.56
C VAL A 51 -3.47 6.03 -32.65
N GLU A 52 -4.57 5.74 -31.97
CA GLU A 52 -5.70 6.65 -31.84
C GLU A 52 -5.90 7.04 -30.37
N PHE A 53 -6.21 8.30 -30.15
CA PHE A 53 -6.68 8.76 -28.84
C PHE A 53 -8.21 8.65 -28.81
N ALA A 54 -8.72 7.87 -27.85
CA ALA A 54 -10.16 7.83 -27.60
C ALA A 54 -10.64 9.22 -27.15
N ARG A 55 -11.62 9.77 -27.91
CA ARG A 55 -12.25 11.07 -27.58
C ARG A 55 -13.62 10.90 -26.95
N ASP A 56 -14.14 9.67 -26.99
CA ASP A 56 -15.39 9.31 -26.37
C ASP A 56 -15.21 9.22 -24.84
N PRO A 57 -15.92 10.02 -24.03
CA PRO A 57 -15.85 9.94 -22.57
C PRO A 57 -16.18 8.55 -22.03
N GLU A 58 -16.98 7.75 -22.71
CA GLU A 58 -17.29 6.37 -22.31
C GLU A 58 -16.09 5.42 -22.45
N LEU A 59 -15.12 5.77 -23.29
CA LEU A 59 -13.86 5.06 -23.47
C LEU A 59 -12.71 5.63 -22.62
N GLY A 60 -13.01 6.57 -21.75
CA GLY A 60 -12.02 7.21 -20.85
C GLY A 60 -11.44 6.25 -19.81
N LEU A 61 -10.40 6.69 -19.14
CA LEU A 61 -9.81 5.97 -18.03
C LEU A 61 -10.84 5.74 -16.91
N ARG A 62 -10.91 4.52 -16.40
CA ARG A 62 -11.86 4.14 -15.36
C ARG A 62 -11.13 3.93 -14.05
N ILE A 63 -11.79 4.31 -12.96
CA ILE A 63 -11.36 4.04 -11.60
C ILE A 63 -12.42 3.16 -10.95
N GLY A 64 -11.99 1.97 -10.49
CA GLY A 64 -12.83 1.11 -9.67
C GLY A 64 -12.66 1.48 -8.21
N HIS A 65 -13.73 1.62 -7.45
CA HIS A 65 -13.65 1.84 -6.02
C HIS A 65 -14.77 1.13 -5.25
N GLY A 66 -14.50 0.83 -3.99
CA GLY A 66 -15.48 0.26 -3.07
C GLY A 66 -15.14 0.65 -1.63
N VAL A 67 -16.12 0.52 -0.74
CA VAL A 67 -15.92 0.79 0.69
C VAL A 67 -16.50 -0.36 1.50
N ILE A 68 -15.70 -0.90 2.41
CA ILE A 68 -16.15 -1.86 3.41
C ILE A 68 -16.32 -1.12 4.73
N HIS A 69 -17.52 -1.19 5.27
CA HIS A 69 -17.85 -0.57 6.55
C HIS A 69 -17.65 -1.57 7.70
N PRO A 70 -17.32 -1.10 8.91
CA PRO A 70 -17.29 -1.93 10.09
C PRO A 70 -18.67 -2.49 10.42
N GLU A 71 -18.74 -3.43 11.36
CA GLU A 71 -20.00 -3.93 11.89
C GLU A 71 -20.91 -2.79 12.34
N GLY A 72 -22.20 -2.89 12.05
CA GLY A 72 -23.17 -1.83 12.37
C GLY A 72 -23.14 -0.62 11.42
N GLY A 73 -22.25 -0.61 10.42
CA GLY A 73 -22.19 0.39 9.37
C GLY A 73 -21.22 1.55 9.63
N ARG A 74 -21.22 2.53 8.74
CA ARG A 74 -20.29 3.65 8.72
C ARG A 74 -20.45 4.56 9.96
N VAL A 75 -19.33 4.82 10.63
CA VAL A 75 -19.21 5.86 11.66
C VAL A 75 -18.42 7.02 11.06
N LYS A 76 -19.11 8.12 10.75
CA LYS A 76 -18.51 9.27 10.05
C LYS A 76 -17.32 9.88 10.81
N SER A 77 -17.38 9.91 12.13
CA SER A 77 -16.32 10.47 12.99
C SER A 77 -15.08 9.59 13.11
N ALA A 78 -15.18 8.29 12.75
CA ALA A 78 -14.03 7.38 12.77
C ALA A 78 -13.09 7.58 11.57
N GLY A 79 -13.61 8.12 10.46
CA GLY A 79 -12.83 8.32 9.25
C GLY A 79 -12.73 7.07 8.38
N GLU A 80 -11.82 7.13 7.42
CA GLU A 80 -11.57 6.04 6.46
C GLU A 80 -10.05 5.86 6.27
N ILE A 81 -9.61 4.59 6.11
CA ILE A 81 -8.31 4.27 5.57
C ILE A 81 -8.45 3.90 4.10
N ILE A 82 -7.49 4.32 3.26
CA ILE A 82 -7.50 4.03 1.84
C ILE A 82 -6.47 2.95 1.51
N ILE A 83 -6.87 1.96 0.71
CA ILE A 83 -5.99 0.92 0.18
C ILE A 83 -6.05 1.00 -1.33
N GLN A 84 -4.90 1.02 -1.95
CA GLN A 84 -4.77 1.37 -3.35
C GLN A 84 -3.76 0.48 -4.05
N ALA A 85 -4.05 0.15 -5.31
CA ALA A 85 -3.15 -0.44 -6.28
C ALA A 85 -3.47 0.11 -7.68
N HIS A 86 -2.51 0.13 -8.59
CA HIS A 86 -2.78 0.61 -9.93
C HIS A 86 -3.00 -0.50 -10.95
N SER A 87 -3.68 -0.21 -12.05
CA SER A 87 -4.13 -1.19 -13.04
C SER A 87 -3.97 -0.70 -14.48
N CYS A 88 -2.94 0.08 -14.76
CA CYS A 88 -2.77 0.72 -16.06
C CYS A 88 -1.66 0.15 -16.92
N HIS A 89 -0.82 -0.75 -16.40
CA HIS A 89 0.28 -1.34 -17.17
C HIS A 89 -0.17 -2.61 -17.89
N PRO A 90 -0.40 -2.56 -19.19
CA PRO A 90 -0.83 -3.73 -19.94
C PRO A 90 0.32 -4.74 -20.03
N MET A 91 0.00 -6.02 -19.87
CA MET A 91 0.95 -7.14 -19.98
C MET A 91 2.03 -7.19 -18.89
N GLN A 92 1.87 -6.44 -17.79
CA GLN A 92 2.74 -6.53 -16.61
C GLN A 92 2.01 -7.31 -15.52
N ALA A 93 2.63 -8.38 -15.01
CA ALA A 93 2.01 -9.23 -13.99
C ALA A 93 2.29 -8.70 -12.57
N ASN A 94 3.54 -8.35 -12.28
CA ASN A 94 3.92 -7.84 -10.97
C ASN A 94 3.65 -6.34 -10.83
N ASP A 95 3.78 -5.57 -11.91
CA ASP A 95 3.55 -4.11 -11.95
C ASP A 95 2.26 -3.73 -12.71
N ASP A 96 1.08 -3.64 -12.08
CA ASP A 96 0.82 -3.86 -10.66
C ASP A 96 -0.42 -4.76 -10.47
N LEU A 97 -0.62 -5.74 -11.37
CA LEU A 97 -1.70 -6.70 -11.15
C LEU A 97 -1.50 -7.49 -9.85
N ALA A 98 -0.25 -7.64 -9.39
CA ALA A 98 0.06 -8.24 -8.10
C ALA A 98 -0.55 -7.44 -6.94
N GLY A 99 -0.33 -6.13 -6.89
CA GLY A 99 -0.92 -5.25 -5.89
C GLY A 99 -2.45 -5.25 -5.95
N VAL A 100 -3.01 -5.25 -7.17
CA VAL A 100 -4.47 -5.37 -7.35
C VAL A 100 -5.00 -6.67 -6.76
N VAL A 101 -4.37 -7.82 -7.02
CA VAL A 101 -4.82 -9.13 -6.52
C VAL A 101 -4.70 -9.21 -5.00
N SER A 102 -3.57 -8.79 -4.42
CA SER A 102 -3.40 -8.73 -2.95
C SER A 102 -4.43 -7.82 -2.29
N THR A 103 -4.74 -6.69 -2.93
CA THR A 103 -5.75 -5.75 -2.43
C THR A 103 -7.17 -6.31 -2.52
N ILE A 104 -7.51 -7.06 -3.57
CA ILE A 104 -8.80 -7.74 -3.72
C ILE A 104 -8.95 -8.85 -2.67
N GLU A 105 -7.90 -9.65 -2.43
CA GLU A 105 -7.92 -10.67 -1.39
C GLU A 105 -8.14 -10.04 0.00
N LEU A 106 -7.45 -8.96 0.31
CA LEU A 106 -7.67 -8.17 1.52
C LEU A 106 -9.12 -7.67 1.63
N ALA A 107 -9.68 -7.12 0.55
CA ALA A 107 -11.05 -6.64 0.53
C ALA A 107 -12.05 -7.78 0.79
N LYS A 108 -11.85 -8.95 0.20
CA LYS A 108 -12.66 -10.14 0.43
C LYS A 108 -12.65 -10.55 1.90
N ARG A 109 -11.46 -10.63 2.53
CA ARG A 109 -11.32 -11.00 3.93
C ARG A 109 -12.02 -10.02 4.87
N LEU A 110 -11.88 -8.72 4.63
CA LEU A 110 -12.56 -7.70 5.42
C LEU A 110 -14.08 -7.67 5.19
N ALA A 111 -14.56 -8.11 4.04
CA ALA A 111 -15.99 -8.29 3.79
C ALA A 111 -16.55 -9.52 4.51
N GLU A 112 -15.79 -10.62 4.58
CA GLU A 112 -16.15 -11.86 5.28
C GLU A 112 -16.01 -11.72 6.82
N ASN A 113 -15.04 -10.93 7.28
CA ASN A 113 -14.77 -10.67 8.70
C ASN A 113 -14.56 -9.16 8.94
N PRO A 114 -15.65 -8.38 9.00
CA PRO A 114 -15.61 -6.94 9.13
C PRO A 114 -14.91 -6.49 10.42
N LEU A 115 -14.40 -5.24 10.39
CA LEU A 115 -13.88 -4.59 11.58
C LEU A 115 -15.00 -4.39 12.62
N PRO A 116 -14.68 -4.38 13.92
CA PRO A 116 -15.64 -4.13 14.98
C PRO A 116 -16.43 -2.83 14.81
N ALA A 117 -17.63 -2.78 15.38
CA ALA A 117 -18.45 -1.58 15.37
C ALA A 117 -17.70 -0.38 15.95
N GLY A 118 -17.83 0.76 15.32
CA GLY A 118 -17.14 1.99 15.70
C GLY A 118 -15.78 2.22 15.05
N SER A 119 -15.23 1.23 14.37
CA SER A 119 -13.95 1.34 13.64
C SER A 119 -14.05 2.24 12.40
N MET A 120 -12.89 2.56 11.81
CA MET A 120 -12.81 3.22 10.51
C MET A 120 -13.41 2.34 9.41
N SER A 121 -13.88 2.96 8.33
CA SER A 121 -14.19 2.24 7.09
C SER A 121 -12.92 2.04 6.28
N VAL A 122 -12.90 0.99 5.45
CA VAL A 122 -11.78 0.71 4.55
C VAL A 122 -12.23 0.97 3.12
N ARG A 123 -11.59 1.92 2.47
CA ARG A 123 -11.84 2.30 1.08
C ARG A 123 -10.79 1.68 0.19
N PHE A 124 -11.24 1.00 -0.84
CA PHE A 124 -10.40 0.44 -1.88
C PHE A 124 -10.56 1.24 -3.16
N TRP A 125 -9.48 1.46 -3.89
CA TRP A 125 -9.59 1.95 -5.24
C TRP A 125 -8.49 1.36 -6.14
N PHE A 126 -8.81 1.27 -7.44
CA PHE A 126 -7.94 0.78 -8.49
C PHE A 126 -8.06 1.71 -9.69
N GLY A 127 -6.95 2.15 -10.24
CA GLY A 127 -6.99 3.08 -11.36
C GLY A 127 -5.64 3.22 -12.07
N PRO A 128 -5.57 4.11 -13.04
CA PRO A 128 -4.31 4.45 -13.66
C PRO A 128 -3.37 5.09 -12.65
N GLU A 129 -2.12 4.64 -12.65
CA GLU A 129 -1.04 5.13 -11.79
C GLU A 129 -0.98 6.67 -11.78
N THR A 130 -0.82 7.26 -10.63
CA THR A 130 -0.68 8.70 -10.37
C THR A 130 -1.83 9.55 -10.90
N ILE A 131 -2.12 9.53 -12.22
CA ILE A 131 -3.18 10.36 -12.83
C ILE A 131 -4.58 9.94 -12.38
N GLY A 132 -4.79 8.65 -12.10
CA GLY A 132 -6.03 8.14 -11.56
C GLY A 132 -6.28 8.67 -10.16
N THR A 133 -5.27 8.63 -9.30
CA THR A 133 -5.32 9.15 -7.94
C THR A 133 -5.57 10.64 -7.91
N ILE A 134 -4.87 11.41 -8.75
CA ILE A 134 -5.11 12.86 -8.88
C ILE A 134 -6.56 13.11 -9.31
N ALA A 135 -7.04 12.43 -10.35
CA ALA A 135 -8.40 12.61 -10.86
C ALA A 135 -9.45 12.20 -9.84
N TYR A 136 -9.22 11.09 -9.12
CA TYR A 136 -10.13 10.62 -8.07
C TYR A 136 -10.27 11.63 -6.95
N LEU A 137 -9.14 12.10 -6.38
CA LEU A 137 -9.16 13.08 -5.29
C LEU A 137 -9.72 14.44 -5.73
N ALA A 138 -9.38 14.90 -6.94
CA ALA A 138 -9.92 16.16 -7.48
C ALA A 138 -11.45 16.14 -7.68
N ASN A 139 -12.03 14.97 -7.95
CA ASN A 139 -13.47 14.79 -8.07
C ASN A 139 -14.16 14.43 -6.74
N ASN A 140 -13.40 14.22 -5.67
CA ASN A 140 -13.88 13.83 -4.34
C ASN A 140 -13.13 14.58 -3.23
N GLU A 141 -12.94 15.89 -3.37
CA GLU A 141 -12.18 16.70 -2.40
C GLU A 141 -12.77 16.65 -0.99
N ASP A 142 -14.07 16.50 -0.87
CA ASP A 142 -14.78 16.34 0.40
C ASP A 142 -14.44 15.01 1.14
N LEU A 143 -13.84 14.06 0.45
CA LEU A 143 -13.34 12.82 1.04
C LEU A 143 -12.04 13.05 1.82
N ILE A 144 -11.15 13.94 1.35
CA ILE A 144 -9.80 14.12 1.89
C ILE A 144 -9.78 14.32 3.40
N PRO A 145 -10.62 15.19 4.01
CA PRO A 145 -10.64 15.37 5.46
C PRO A 145 -11.06 14.13 6.26
N ASN A 146 -11.67 13.14 5.62
CA ASN A 146 -12.08 11.90 6.27
C ASN A 146 -11.01 10.80 6.19
N LEU A 147 -10.00 10.94 5.34
CA LEU A 147 -8.91 9.98 5.20
C LEU A 147 -7.93 10.13 6.37
N GLN A 148 -7.72 9.05 7.11
CA GLN A 148 -6.84 9.02 8.27
C GLN A 148 -5.46 8.40 7.94
N GLY A 149 -5.38 7.62 6.87
CA GLY A 149 -4.16 6.98 6.41
C GLY A 149 -4.38 6.22 5.11
N GLY A 150 -3.30 5.70 4.53
CA GLY A 150 -3.35 4.92 3.31
C GLY A 150 -2.26 3.84 3.24
N ILE A 151 -2.54 2.79 2.49
CA ILE A 151 -1.56 1.77 2.12
C ILE A 151 -1.60 1.64 0.60
N PHE A 152 -0.46 1.84 -0.03
CA PHE A 152 -0.25 1.56 -1.43
C PHE A 152 0.38 0.17 -1.58
N MET A 153 -0.32 -0.72 -2.29
CA MET A 153 0.10 -2.09 -2.53
C MET A 153 0.67 -2.17 -3.94
N GLU A 154 1.96 -2.43 -4.08
CA GLU A 154 2.64 -2.40 -5.37
C GLU A 154 3.63 -3.55 -5.51
N MET A 155 3.64 -4.22 -6.67
CA MET A 155 4.62 -5.26 -6.99
C MET A 155 4.81 -6.32 -5.88
N THR A 156 3.70 -6.80 -5.34
CA THR A 156 3.68 -7.69 -4.17
C THR A 156 3.89 -9.17 -4.49
N GLY A 157 3.95 -9.56 -5.78
CA GLY A 157 3.83 -10.95 -6.20
C GLY A 157 5.14 -11.68 -6.47
N ASN A 158 6.28 -11.02 -6.56
CA ASN A 158 7.56 -11.68 -6.80
C ASN A 158 8.14 -12.29 -5.51
N LYS A 159 9.14 -13.20 -5.64
CA LYS A 159 9.75 -13.94 -4.51
C LYS A 159 10.80 -13.15 -3.73
N ASN A 160 10.99 -11.89 -4.04
CA ASN A 160 11.96 -11.06 -3.36
C ASN A 160 11.48 -10.68 -1.96
N LYS A 161 12.38 -10.09 -1.20
CA LYS A 161 12.15 -9.66 0.17
C LYS A 161 11.02 -8.65 0.25
N LEU A 162 10.13 -8.81 1.22
CA LEU A 162 9.13 -7.80 1.52
C LEU A 162 9.82 -6.49 1.88
N ALA A 163 9.34 -5.41 1.30
CA ALA A 163 9.80 -4.06 1.56
C ALA A 163 8.61 -3.16 1.90
N TRP A 164 8.84 -2.16 2.71
CA TRP A 164 7.86 -1.14 2.96
C TRP A 164 8.51 0.25 3.01
N HIS A 165 7.78 1.26 2.57
CA HIS A 165 8.24 2.64 2.59
C HIS A 165 7.42 3.42 3.59
N HIS A 166 8.10 4.25 4.38
CA HIS A 166 7.47 5.16 5.31
C HIS A 166 6.51 6.13 4.62
N SER A 167 5.51 6.61 5.36
CA SER A 167 4.80 7.82 4.99
C SER A 167 5.76 9.01 4.97
N ARG A 168 5.38 10.12 4.34
CA ARG A 168 6.19 11.33 4.32
C ARG A 168 6.50 11.88 5.73
N GLN A 169 5.67 11.56 6.70
CA GLN A 169 5.82 12.02 8.08
C GLN A 169 6.80 11.18 8.91
N HIS A 170 7.11 9.94 8.49
CA HIS A 170 8.01 8.96 9.15
C HIS A 170 7.65 8.53 10.58
N SER A 171 6.79 9.24 11.28
CA SER A 171 6.45 9.01 12.69
C SER A 171 4.95 8.97 12.94
N HIS A 172 4.15 8.93 11.88
CA HIS A 172 2.72 8.78 12.02
C HIS A 172 2.37 7.43 12.66
N LEU A 173 1.21 7.35 13.28
CA LEU A 173 0.73 6.11 13.91
C LEU A 173 0.78 4.91 12.94
N LEU A 174 0.46 5.13 11.66
CA LEU A 174 0.52 4.10 10.64
C LEU A 174 1.94 3.56 10.43
N ASP A 175 2.97 4.42 10.39
CA ASP A 175 4.38 4.01 10.30
C ASP A 175 4.79 3.17 11.50
N ARG A 176 4.40 3.59 12.69
CA ARG A 176 4.73 2.90 13.95
C ARG A 176 4.08 1.52 14.02
N ILE A 177 2.80 1.43 13.62
CA ILE A 177 2.08 0.15 13.55
C ILE A 177 2.74 -0.78 12.53
N THR A 178 3.08 -0.28 11.35
CA THR A 178 3.76 -1.07 10.31
C THR A 178 5.08 -1.62 10.84
N LYS A 179 5.89 -0.79 11.48
CA LYS A 179 7.15 -1.22 12.10
C LYS A 179 6.93 -2.26 13.20
N TYR A 180 5.89 -2.10 13.99
CA TYR A 180 5.51 -3.05 15.05
C TYR A 180 5.12 -4.41 14.46
N ILE A 181 4.27 -4.46 13.44
CA ILE A 181 3.85 -5.70 12.77
C ILE A 181 5.04 -6.41 12.12
N LEU A 182 5.95 -5.65 11.54
CA LEU A 182 7.09 -6.19 10.79
C LEU A 182 8.34 -6.46 11.63
N ARG A 183 8.30 -6.19 12.95
CA ARG A 183 9.47 -6.25 13.84
C ARG A 183 10.21 -7.59 13.86
N ASP A 184 9.48 -8.69 13.67
CA ASP A 184 10.01 -10.07 13.71
C ASP A 184 10.17 -10.68 12.30
N LYS A 185 9.86 -9.90 11.25
CA LYS A 185 10.02 -10.31 9.85
C LYS A 185 11.31 -9.74 9.27
N GLU A 186 11.94 -10.49 8.39
CA GLU A 186 13.07 -9.97 7.62
C GLU A 186 12.55 -9.09 6.47
N VAL A 187 12.50 -7.79 6.68
CA VAL A 187 11.98 -6.80 5.74
C VAL A 187 13.00 -5.73 5.36
N ASP A 188 12.77 -5.08 4.24
CA ASP A 188 13.53 -3.91 3.79
C ASP A 188 12.74 -2.64 4.15
N GLU A 189 13.14 -1.97 5.23
CA GLU A 189 12.54 -0.71 5.68
C GLU A 189 13.17 0.45 4.92
N ARG A 190 12.37 1.28 4.26
CA ARG A 190 12.82 2.34 3.37
C ARG A 190 12.19 3.69 3.69
N ASP A 191 12.98 4.73 3.46
CA ASP A 191 12.49 6.11 3.51
C ASP A 191 11.45 6.38 2.41
N PHE A 192 10.48 7.24 2.69
CA PHE A 192 9.50 7.71 1.69
C PHE A 192 10.17 8.21 0.40
N ALA A 193 11.29 8.93 0.52
CA ALA A 193 12.02 9.47 -0.62
C ALA A 193 12.83 8.41 -1.40
N ALA A 194 12.98 7.20 -0.87
CA ALA A 194 13.69 6.11 -1.53
C ALA A 194 12.81 5.32 -2.51
N ALA A 195 11.48 5.50 -2.46
CA ALA A 195 10.57 4.92 -3.43
C ALA A 195 10.65 5.65 -4.78
N PRO A 196 10.58 4.94 -5.90
CA PRO A 196 10.13 5.56 -7.15
C PRO A 196 8.78 6.21 -6.86
N ALA A 197 8.63 7.42 -7.29
CA ALA A 197 7.44 8.19 -6.98
C ALA A 197 6.20 7.64 -7.69
N ASN A 198 5.21 7.22 -6.94
CA ASN A 198 3.99 6.60 -7.39
C ASN A 198 2.76 7.28 -6.75
N ASP A 199 1.66 6.57 -6.60
CA ASP A 199 0.38 7.06 -6.08
C ASP A 199 0.45 7.54 -4.62
N GLU A 200 1.27 6.91 -3.78
CA GLU A 200 1.51 7.33 -2.39
C GLU A 200 2.03 8.77 -2.31
N ARG A 201 2.74 9.23 -3.35
CA ARG A 201 3.23 10.61 -3.44
C ARG A 201 2.09 11.62 -3.59
N VAL A 202 1.02 11.26 -4.28
CA VAL A 202 -0.18 12.11 -4.40
C VAL A 202 -0.89 12.19 -3.07
N ILE A 203 -1.07 11.04 -2.39
CA ILE A 203 -1.79 10.94 -1.11
C ILE A 203 -1.01 11.67 0.00
N ASN A 204 0.30 11.44 0.11
CA ASN A 204 1.16 12.16 1.06
C ASN A 204 1.44 13.62 0.65
N GLY A 205 1.06 13.98 -0.59
CA GLY A 205 1.45 15.25 -1.23
C GLY A 205 0.85 16.50 -0.59
N PRO A 206 1.41 17.67 -0.93
CA PRO A 206 0.87 18.94 -0.46
C PRO A 206 -0.59 19.12 -0.86
N GLY A 207 -1.39 19.60 0.09
CA GLY A 207 -2.84 19.82 -0.10
C GLY A 207 -3.69 18.60 0.22
N VAL A 208 -3.17 17.38 0.10
CA VAL A 208 -3.83 16.14 0.55
C VAL A 208 -3.33 15.77 1.96
N ASN A 209 -2.03 15.62 2.14
CA ASN A 209 -1.35 15.38 3.42
C ASN A 209 -1.88 14.18 4.23
N VAL A 210 -2.38 13.16 3.57
CA VAL A 210 -2.81 11.91 4.21
C VAL A 210 -1.59 11.00 4.31
N PRO A 211 -1.20 10.53 5.51
CA PRO A 211 -0.09 9.59 5.66
C PRO A 211 -0.38 8.30 4.91
N CYS A 212 0.49 7.94 4.00
CA CYS A 212 0.37 6.72 3.19
C CYS A 212 1.71 5.99 3.15
N ILE A 213 1.71 4.73 3.55
CA ILE A 213 2.85 3.82 3.42
C ILE A 213 2.73 3.05 2.11
N SER A 214 3.83 2.44 1.67
CA SER A 214 3.84 1.51 0.53
C SER A 214 4.34 0.13 0.97
N ILE A 215 3.72 -0.93 0.45
CA ILE A 215 4.12 -2.32 0.66
C ILE A 215 4.44 -2.92 -0.70
N ASN A 216 5.65 -3.46 -0.85
CA ASN A 216 6.10 -4.09 -2.09
C ASN A 216 7.12 -5.20 -1.82
N ARG A 217 7.69 -5.80 -2.89
CA ARG A 217 8.80 -6.75 -2.79
C ARG A 217 9.94 -6.29 -3.68
N PHE A 218 11.09 -6.07 -3.09
CA PHE A 218 12.24 -5.47 -3.75
C PHE A 218 13.48 -6.40 -3.69
N PRO A 219 14.35 -6.40 -4.71
CA PRO A 219 14.28 -5.65 -5.98
C PRO A 219 13.27 -6.24 -6.97
N TYR A 220 12.94 -5.48 -8.01
CA TYR A 220 12.08 -5.92 -9.12
C TYR A 220 12.78 -5.63 -10.44
N ASP A 221 13.73 -6.47 -10.74
CA ASP A 221 14.66 -6.33 -11.88
C ASP A 221 13.97 -6.40 -13.24
N GLU A 222 12.84 -7.10 -13.31
CA GLU A 222 12.01 -7.33 -14.49
C GLU A 222 11.12 -6.14 -14.86
N TYR A 223 11.06 -5.14 -13.98
CA TYR A 223 10.25 -3.94 -14.09
C TYR A 223 10.29 -3.33 -15.49
N HIS A 224 9.12 -3.06 -16.04
CA HIS A 224 8.95 -2.47 -17.38
C HIS A 224 9.61 -3.27 -18.51
N THR A 225 9.58 -4.57 -18.42
CA THR A 225 9.99 -5.49 -19.49
C THR A 225 9.00 -6.64 -19.65
N THR A 226 9.11 -7.41 -20.74
CA THR A 226 8.32 -8.63 -20.93
C THR A 226 8.68 -9.77 -19.97
N GLU A 227 9.75 -9.60 -19.16
CA GLU A 227 10.10 -10.51 -18.07
C GLU A 227 9.19 -10.33 -16.84
N ASP A 228 8.51 -9.20 -16.73
CA ASP A 228 7.43 -9.04 -15.75
C ASP A 228 6.17 -9.80 -16.21
N ASN A 229 6.17 -11.09 -15.98
CA ASN A 229 5.15 -12.02 -16.39
C ASN A 229 4.81 -13.01 -15.27
N LEU A 230 3.94 -13.99 -15.55
CA LEU A 230 3.47 -14.94 -14.53
C LEU A 230 4.57 -15.87 -14.00
N ASP A 231 5.70 -16.03 -14.69
CA ASP A 231 6.77 -16.92 -14.25
C ASP A 231 7.51 -16.41 -13.01
N ILE A 232 7.48 -15.09 -12.78
CA ILE A 232 8.07 -14.47 -11.59
C ILE A 232 7.11 -14.40 -10.40
N MET A 233 5.83 -14.72 -10.62
CA MET A 233 4.79 -14.58 -9.61
C MET A 233 4.75 -15.78 -8.67
N ASP A 234 4.38 -15.51 -7.42
CA ASP A 234 4.15 -16.51 -6.39
C ASP A 234 2.90 -16.18 -5.57
N GLU A 235 1.97 -17.13 -5.50
CA GLU A 235 0.70 -16.94 -4.80
C GLU A 235 0.89 -16.71 -3.28
N GLU A 236 1.87 -17.39 -2.66
CA GLU A 236 2.15 -17.22 -1.23
C GLU A 236 2.61 -15.78 -0.93
N MET A 237 3.32 -15.15 -1.87
CA MET A 237 3.80 -13.78 -1.72
C MET A 237 2.66 -12.76 -1.81
N LEU A 238 1.67 -13.02 -2.67
CA LEU A 238 0.46 -12.19 -2.76
C LEU A 238 -0.36 -12.26 -1.47
N VAL A 239 -0.47 -13.48 -0.92
CA VAL A 239 -1.18 -13.74 0.34
C VAL A 239 -0.44 -13.08 1.51
N ASP A 240 0.88 -13.22 1.63
CA ASP A 240 1.68 -12.60 2.70
C ASP A 240 1.56 -11.07 2.69
N ALA A 241 1.52 -10.44 1.52
CA ALA A 241 1.31 -8.99 1.42
C ALA A 241 -0.10 -8.59 1.91
N ALA A 242 -1.12 -9.38 1.59
CA ALA A 242 -2.47 -9.17 2.09
C ALA A 242 -2.57 -9.39 3.61
N ASP A 243 -1.87 -10.40 4.16
CA ASP A 243 -1.79 -10.67 5.61
C ASP A 243 -1.21 -9.47 6.36
N VAL A 244 -0.07 -8.96 5.89
CA VAL A 244 0.59 -7.80 6.48
C VAL A 244 -0.32 -6.56 6.45
N ALA A 245 -0.94 -6.28 5.31
CA ALA A 245 -1.84 -5.15 5.17
C ALA A 245 -3.08 -5.29 6.08
N GLU A 246 -3.63 -6.50 6.21
CA GLU A 246 -4.77 -6.78 7.10
C GLU A 246 -4.41 -6.54 8.57
N GLU A 247 -3.27 -7.04 9.04
CA GLU A 247 -2.81 -6.83 10.41
C GLU A 247 -2.64 -5.33 10.72
N ILE A 248 -2.01 -4.58 9.81
CA ILE A 248 -1.84 -3.12 9.94
C ILE A 248 -3.21 -2.43 10.04
N ILE A 249 -4.14 -2.76 9.15
CA ILE A 249 -5.48 -2.16 9.14
C ILE A 249 -6.25 -2.47 10.40
N ARG A 250 -6.20 -3.73 10.88
CA ARG A 250 -6.93 -4.14 12.09
C ARG A 250 -6.48 -3.33 13.29
N ILE A 251 -5.19 -3.10 13.47
CA ILE A 251 -4.69 -2.24 14.56
C ILE A 251 -5.04 -0.77 14.29
N PHE A 252 -4.71 -0.24 13.11
CA PHE A 252 -4.85 1.18 12.82
C PHE A 252 -6.32 1.64 12.89
N ALA A 253 -7.22 0.87 12.30
CA ALA A 253 -8.63 1.25 12.20
C ALA A 253 -9.42 1.04 13.50
N THR A 254 -8.91 0.20 14.41
CA THR A 254 -9.58 -0.07 15.70
C THR A 254 -8.93 0.65 16.87
N ASN A 255 -7.76 1.27 16.68
CA ASN A 255 -7.05 1.96 17.74
C ASN A 255 -7.85 3.14 18.27
N TYR A 256 -7.85 3.32 19.58
CA TYR A 256 -8.56 4.41 20.25
C TYR A 256 -7.79 4.89 21.49
N ILE A 257 -8.13 6.09 21.97
CA ILE A 257 -7.56 6.67 23.18
C ILE A 257 -8.52 6.44 24.35
N PRO A 258 -8.19 5.55 25.30
CA PRO A 258 -9.04 5.27 26.45
C PRO A 258 -8.98 6.41 27.46
N LYS A 259 -10.14 6.72 28.04
CA LYS A 259 -10.24 7.69 29.12
C LYS A 259 -11.10 7.15 30.25
N ARG A 260 -10.54 7.07 31.46
CA ARG A 260 -11.29 6.66 32.63
C ARG A 260 -12.33 7.72 33.02
N THR A 261 -13.46 7.25 33.55
CA THR A 261 -14.55 8.11 34.05
C THR A 261 -14.62 8.18 35.58
N PHE A 262 -13.64 7.58 36.24
CA PHE A 262 -13.55 7.49 37.73
C PHE A 262 -12.18 7.97 38.21
N ARG A 263 -12.03 8.17 39.52
CA ARG A 263 -10.77 8.56 40.16
C ARG A 263 -10.23 7.43 41.02
N GLY A 264 -8.90 7.33 41.10
CA GLY A 264 -8.21 6.33 41.94
C GLY A 264 -8.00 4.99 41.23
N PRO A 265 -7.40 4.02 41.89
CA PRO A 265 -7.11 2.70 41.33
C PRO A 265 -8.36 1.85 41.19
N VAL A 266 -8.33 0.90 40.24
CA VAL A 266 -9.36 -0.14 40.12
C VAL A 266 -9.08 -1.27 41.12
N PHE A 267 -10.13 -1.75 41.78
CA PHE A 267 -10.03 -2.94 42.63
C PHE A 267 -9.97 -4.21 41.76
N LEU A 268 -8.77 -4.49 41.21
CA LEU A 268 -8.55 -5.52 40.20
C LEU A 268 -9.05 -6.91 40.61
N SER A 269 -8.85 -7.29 41.87
CA SER A 269 -9.31 -8.57 42.38
C SER A 269 -10.86 -8.74 42.39
N GLY A 270 -11.57 -7.60 42.53
CA GLY A 270 -13.04 -7.60 42.44
C GLY A 270 -13.56 -7.81 41.01
N HIS A 271 -12.72 -7.70 40.02
CA HIS A 271 -13.04 -7.84 38.59
C HIS A 271 -12.32 -9.03 37.92
N GLY A 272 -11.63 -9.89 38.73
CA GLY A 272 -10.88 -11.01 38.19
C GLY A 272 -9.63 -10.63 37.36
N LEU A 273 -9.16 -9.38 37.51
CA LEU A 273 -8.02 -8.84 36.75
C LEU A 273 -6.72 -8.81 37.57
N TRP A 274 -6.77 -9.25 38.83
CA TRP A 274 -5.59 -9.31 39.67
C TRP A 274 -4.66 -10.44 39.24
N VAL A 275 -3.39 -10.11 39.06
CA VAL A 275 -2.30 -11.07 38.82
C VAL A 275 -1.32 -10.98 39.96
N ASP A 276 -1.02 -12.10 40.65
CA ASP A 276 -0.03 -12.14 41.70
C ASP A 276 1.37 -11.87 41.10
N TRP A 277 2.07 -10.88 41.63
CA TRP A 277 3.41 -10.50 41.18
C TRP A 277 4.43 -11.63 41.35
N ARG A 278 4.19 -12.56 42.26
CA ARG A 278 5.05 -13.75 42.50
C ARG A 278 4.86 -14.82 41.42
N GLU A 279 3.66 -14.86 40.80
CA GLU A 279 3.34 -15.79 39.73
C GLU A 279 3.76 -15.24 38.36
N ASN A 280 3.47 -13.97 38.12
CA ASN A 280 3.84 -13.30 36.87
C ASN A 280 4.16 -11.82 37.12
N TRP A 281 5.43 -11.54 37.40
CA TRP A 281 5.91 -10.16 37.64
C TRP A 281 5.66 -9.24 36.46
N ASN A 282 5.98 -9.70 35.24
CA ASN A 282 5.89 -8.87 34.04
C ASN A 282 4.45 -8.45 33.77
N LEU A 283 3.51 -9.39 33.80
CA LEU A 283 2.10 -9.10 33.57
C LEU A 283 1.52 -8.20 34.69
N ASN A 284 1.90 -8.44 35.95
CA ASN A 284 1.47 -7.59 37.06
C ASN A 284 1.90 -6.13 36.84
N ARG A 285 3.16 -5.91 36.46
CA ARG A 285 3.69 -4.55 36.17
C ARG A 285 3.08 -3.93 34.93
N ALA A 286 2.81 -4.73 33.89
CA ALA A 286 2.15 -4.26 32.69
C ALA A 286 0.71 -3.78 33.00
N ILE A 287 -0.08 -4.56 33.77
CA ILE A 287 -1.42 -4.16 34.18
C ILE A 287 -1.40 -2.82 34.95
N GLU A 288 -0.43 -2.62 35.85
CA GLU A 288 -0.30 -1.37 36.57
C GLU A 288 0.02 -0.19 35.64
N LYS A 289 0.96 -0.38 34.71
CA LYS A 289 1.30 0.65 33.71
C LYS A 289 0.07 0.99 32.82
N ILE A 290 -0.64 -0.02 32.32
CA ILE A 290 -1.86 0.14 31.53
C ILE A 290 -2.87 1.00 32.29
N MET A 291 -3.14 0.65 33.56
CA MET A 291 -4.10 1.39 34.37
C MET A 291 -3.73 2.84 34.60
N MET A 292 -2.44 3.17 34.60
CA MET A 292 -1.98 4.56 34.76
C MET A 292 -2.04 5.39 33.46
N ARG A 293 -2.30 4.76 32.30
CA ARG A 293 -2.36 5.42 30.98
C ARG A 293 -3.76 5.77 30.49
N PHE A 294 -4.81 5.41 31.21
CA PHE A 294 -6.20 5.68 30.82
C PHE A 294 -6.64 7.12 31.16
N GLU A 295 -5.83 8.12 30.84
CA GLU A 295 -6.11 9.54 31.10
C GLU A 295 -6.63 10.30 29.87
N GLY A 296 -6.76 9.64 28.72
CA GLY A 296 -7.20 10.29 27.49
C GLY A 296 -6.06 10.91 26.67
N GLU A 297 -4.82 10.48 26.89
CA GLU A 297 -3.62 11.02 26.24
C GLU A 297 -2.90 9.97 25.37
N HIS A 298 -2.98 8.69 25.75
CA HIS A 298 -2.32 7.58 25.07
C HIS A 298 -3.34 6.66 24.41
N SER A 299 -3.06 6.25 23.18
CA SER A 299 -3.87 5.22 22.52
C SER A 299 -3.55 3.83 23.07
N ILE A 300 -4.40 2.87 22.77
CA ILE A 300 -4.12 1.45 23.12
C ILE A 300 -2.81 1.00 22.49
N PHE A 301 -2.51 1.42 21.26
CA PHE A 301 -1.24 1.09 20.60
C PHE A 301 -0.04 1.71 21.32
N ASP A 302 -0.12 2.99 21.75
CA ASP A 302 0.96 3.63 22.54
C ASP A 302 1.22 2.85 23.84
N ILE A 303 0.16 2.36 24.47
CA ILE A 303 0.25 1.58 25.71
C ILE A 303 0.88 0.21 25.44
N ALA A 304 0.53 -0.44 24.35
CA ALA A 304 1.14 -1.72 23.95
C ALA A 304 2.65 -1.56 23.70
N GLU A 305 3.05 -0.56 22.92
CA GLU A 305 4.49 -0.26 22.71
C GLU A 305 5.23 0.01 24.02
N GLU A 306 4.67 0.81 24.93
CA GLU A 306 5.33 1.18 26.19
C GLU A 306 5.45 -0.02 27.15
N THR A 307 4.45 -0.90 27.15
CA THR A 307 4.42 -2.05 28.06
C THR A 307 5.17 -3.25 27.50
N GLY A 308 5.41 -3.30 26.20
CA GLY A 308 5.97 -4.45 25.49
C GLY A 308 5.01 -5.64 25.40
N LEU A 309 3.72 -5.40 25.56
CA LEU A 309 2.67 -6.38 25.34
C LEU A 309 2.20 -6.32 23.88
N ASP A 310 1.70 -7.44 23.39
CA ASP A 310 1.04 -7.48 22.10
C ASP A 310 -0.27 -6.67 22.13
N TYR A 311 -0.59 -6.04 21.00
CA TYR A 311 -1.79 -5.23 20.83
C TYR A 311 -3.05 -6.10 20.79
#